data_ea8a277cde6b33d2c43d6c3ef7a71263
#
_entry.id   ea8a277cde6b33d2c43d6c3ef7a71263
#
_cell.length_a   1.000
_cell.length_b   1.000
_cell.length_c   1.000
_cell.angle_alpha   90.00
_cell.angle_beta   90.00
_cell.angle_gamma   90.00
#
_symmetry.space_group_name_H-M   'P 1'
#
loop_
_entity.id
_entity.type
_entity.pdbx_description
1 polymer ?
#
loop_
_entity_poly.entity_id
_entity_poly.type
_entity_poly.pdbx_seq_one_letter_code
_entity_poly.pdbx_strand_id
1 'polypeptide(L)'
;MAPPTSPAAVAATARAAPTPAAALALFKSVLSADPALSPLAVLPHLSATPSLPHLLLTASIAGRPHTTSLSLYSRLKSLSLPIPTATLHPLLSSLPSAPAFVLFADIFRLRLPLSTTTFNIMLRHLCSSGKPVRALELLRQMPSPNAVTYNTVIAGFCARGRVQAGLDIMREMRERGGIAPDKYTYATVISGWCKVGKVEEAAKVFDEMLAKGEVEPNPMMYNALIGAYCDRGNLEAALRCREEMVARGVSMTVATYNLFVHALFMEGRAAEAHALVEEMGDKGLAPDAFTYNILINGYCKEGKEKKAMKMFEHMAAKGIRTTVVTYTSLMYALSKKGMVQEADRLFNEAVRRGIRPDLVMYNALINSHCTGGDMDRAFEIMGEMEKKRITPDDVTYNTLMRGLCLLGRLDEARGLIDKMTKRGIQPDLVSYNTLISGYSMKGDIKDALKVRDEMIDKGFNPTVMTYNAMIQGLCKNGQGEDAEELVKEMVGNGITPDDSTYISLIEGLTTEDERLAVEGAVKA
;
A
#
# COMPACT_ATOMS: atom_id res chain seq x y z
N MET A 1 -6.37 -21.21 43.22
CA MET A 1 -7.62 -20.49 43.60
C MET A 1 -8.21 -19.90 42.32
N ALA A 2 -9.51 -20.06 42.10
CA ALA A 2 -10.18 -19.41 40.96
C ALA A 2 -10.04 -17.89 41.09
N PRO A 3 -9.86 -17.14 39.97
CA PRO A 3 -9.75 -15.70 40.01
C PRO A 3 -11.02 -15.06 40.58
N PRO A 4 -10.91 -14.01 41.41
CA PRO A 4 -12.07 -13.34 42.01
C PRO A 4 -12.93 -12.71 40.90
N THR A 5 -14.24 -12.98 40.90
CA THR A 5 -15.16 -12.56 39.83
C THR A 5 -15.97 -11.31 40.17
N SER A 6 -16.06 -10.91 41.47
CA SER A 6 -16.77 -9.69 41.84
C SER A 6 -15.81 -8.49 42.00
N PRO A 7 -16.24 -7.25 41.69
CA PRO A 7 -15.42 -6.04 41.85
C PRO A 7 -14.87 -5.87 43.27
N ALA A 8 -15.69 -6.15 44.30
CA ALA A 8 -15.29 -6.06 45.72
C ALA A 8 -14.22 -7.11 46.08
N ALA A 9 -14.38 -8.35 45.59
CA ALA A 9 -13.43 -9.43 45.84
C ALA A 9 -12.07 -9.15 45.18
N VAL A 10 -12.07 -8.62 43.95
CA VAL A 10 -10.85 -8.19 43.25
C VAL A 10 -10.12 -7.12 44.05
N ALA A 11 -10.83 -6.11 44.53
CA ALA A 11 -10.26 -5.05 45.34
C ALA A 11 -9.70 -5.55 46.69
N ALA A 12 -10.42 -6.48 47.34
CA ALA A 12 -9.98 -7.09 48.60
C ALA A 12 -8.67 -7.90 48.40
N THR A 13 -8.62 -8.72 47.35
CA THR A 13 -7.44 -9.53 47.03
C THR A 13 -6.25 -8.64 46.64
N ALA A 14 -6.49 -7.54 45.88
CA ALA A 14 -5.45 -6.59 45.55
C ALA A 14 -4.87 -5.84 46.74
N ARG A 15 -5.70 -5.53 47.76
CA ARG A 15 -5.25 -4.93 49.04
C ARG A 15 -4.42 -5.89 49.88
N ALA A 16 -4.72 -7.18 49.82
CA ALA A 16 -3.98 -8.23 50.50
C ALA A 16 -2.68 -8.65 49.76
N ALA A 17 -2.42 -8.14 48.58
CA ALA A 17 -1.24 -8.49 47.80
C ALA A 17 0.06 -8.00 48.52
N PRO A 18 1.10 -8.85 48.62
CA PRO A 18 2.30 -8.54 49.37
C PRO A 18 3.15 -7.42 48.74
N THR A 19 3.01 -7.19 47.45
CA THR A 19 3.75 -6.16 46.72
C THR A 19 2.87 -5.48 45.67
N PRO A 20 3.21 -4.22 45.28
CA PRO A 20 2.52 -3.56 44.16
C PRO A 20 2.60 -4.35 42.83
N ALA A 21 3.69 -5.07 42.61
CA ALA A 21 3.86 -5.92 41.43
C ALA A 21 2.86 -7.11 41.44
N ALA A 22 2.64 -7.71 42.60
CA ALA A 22 1.64 -8.77 42.76
C ALA A 22 0.20 -8.26 42.55
N ALA A 23 -0.11 -7.06 43.04
CA ALA A 23 -1.41 -6.41 42.80
C ALA A 23 -1.61 -6.08 41.30
N LEU A 24 -0.57 -5.59 40.61
CA LEU A 24 -0.62 -5.34 39.17
C LEU A 24 -0.82 -6.62 38.37
N ALA A 25 -0.11 -7.71 38.74
CA ALA A 25 -0.25 -9.01 38.08
C ALA A 25 -1.68 -9.57 38.26
N LEU A 26 -2.26 -9.42 39.47
CA LEU A 26 -3.64 -9.78 39.74
C LEU A 26 -4.61 -9.00 38.83
N PHE A 27 -4.51 -7.68 38.77
CA PHE A 27 -5.38 -6.87 37.91
C PHE A 27 -5.26 -7.27 36.44
N LYS A 28 -4.05 -7.50 35.91
CA LYS A 28 -3.85 -7.98 34.54
C LYS A 28 -4.51 -9.32 34.30
N SER A 29 -4.32 -10.28 35.20
CA SER A 29 -4.90 -11.63 35.09
C SER A 29 -6.43 -11.58 35.11
N VAL A 30 -7.02 -10.86 36.07
CA VAL A 30 -8.46 -10.75 36.21
C VAL A 30 -9.12 -10.02 35.02
N LEU A 31 -8.53 -8.90 34.58
CA LEU A 31 -9.06 -8.15 33.44
C LEU A 31 -8.91 -8.90 32.10
N SER A 32 -7.94 -9.78 31.96
CA SER A 32 -7.82 -10.63 30.77
C SER A 32 -8.75 -11.85 30.80
N ALA A 33 -9.01 -12.41 32.01
CA ALA A 33 -9.85 -13.59 32.18
C ALA A 33 -11.37 -13.29 32.05
N ASP A 34 -11.78 -12.11 32.51
CA ASP A 34 -13.19 -11.70 32.48
C ASP A 34 -13.39 -10.40 31.69
N PRO A 35 -13.75 -10.47 30.41
CA PRO A 35 -14.06 -9.30 29.58
C PRO A 35 -15.23 -8.46 30.08
N ALA A 36 -16.16 -9.01 30.83
CA ALA A 36 -17.34 -8.32 31.34
C ALA A 36 -17.04 -7.46 32.57
N LEU A 37 -15.98 -7.76 33.32
CA LEU A 37 -15.59 -6.99 34.49
C LEU A 37 -15.09 -5.59 34.11
N SER A 38 -15.85 -4.56 34.46
CA SER A 38 -15.45 -3.17 34.22
C SER A 38 -14.46 -2.69 35.27
N PRO A 39 -13.29 -2.15 34.87
CA PRO A 39 -12.35 -1.51 35.79
C PRO A 39 -12.97 -0.36 36.58
N LEU A 40 -13.96 0.33 36.04
CA LEU A 40 -14.71 1.40 36.71
C LEU A 40 -15.51 0.89 37.91
N ALA A 41 -16.01 -0.36 37.85
CA ALA A 41 -16.73 -0.98 38.94
C ALA A 41 -15.79 -1.37 40.13
N VAL A 42 -14.55 -1.66 39.86
CA VAL A 42 -13.52 -1.99 40.88
C VAL A 42 -13.02 -0.73 41.61
N LEU A 43 -12.97 0.39 40.95
CA LEU A 43 -12.38 1.64 41.45
C LEU A 43 -12.97 2.14 42.78
N PRO A 44 -14.32 2.16 43.04
CA PRO A 44 -14.89 2.62 44.30
C PRO A 44 -14.38 1.83 45.50
N HIS A 45 -14.12 0.54 45.31
CA HIS A 45 -13.62 -0.35 46.35
C HIS A 45 -12.10 -0.16 46.63
N LEU A 46 -11.36 0.61 45.79
CA LEU A 46 -9.94 0.89 45.98
C LEU A 46 -9.66 2.30 46.51
N SER A 47 -10.65 3.16 46.63
CA SER A 47 -10.49 4.57 47.00
C SER A 47 -9.77 4.80 48.33
N ALA A 48 -9.88 3.84 49.27
CA ALA A 48 -9.20 3.87 50.57
C ALA A 48 -7.69 3.55 50.50
N THR A 49 -7.16 3.13 49.35
CA THR A 49 -5.76 2.72 49.19
C THR A 49 -5.13 3.48 48.01
N PRO A 50 -4.55 4.67 48.22
CA PRO A 50 -4.12 5.58 47.13
C PRO A 50 -3.13 4.99 46.12
N SER A 51 -2.38 3.94 46.50
CA SER A 51 -1.40 3.28 45.65
C SER A 51 -1.97 2.24 44.66
N LEU A 52 -3.23 1.80 44.80
CA LEU A 52 -3.80 0.74 43.95
C LEU A 52 -4.55 1.24 42.71
N PRO A 53 -5.24 2.39 42.73
CA PRO A 53 -5.99 2.87 41.58
C PRO A 53 -5.15 3.08 40.32
N HIS A 54 -3.90 3.55 40.41
CA HIS A 54 -3.02 3.72 39.26
C HIS A 54 -2.52 2.38 38.69
N LEU A 55 -2.39 1.33 39.52
CA LEU A 55 -2.08 -0.03 39.06
C LEU A 55 -3.24 -0.64 38.27
N LEU A 56 -4.48 -0.36 38.69
CA LEU A 56 -5.68 -0.75 37.95
C LEU A 56 -5.73 -0.05 36.58
N LEU A 57 -5.37 1.24 36.51
CA LEU A 57 -5.23 1.97 35.24
C LEU A 57 -4.15 1.34 34.35
N THR A 58 -2.97 1.02 34.90
CA THR A 58 -1.89 0.37 34.17
C THR A 58 -2.32 -0.99 33.60
N ALA A 59 -3.05 -1.79 34.39
CA ALA A 59 -3.59 -3.07 33.96
C ALA A 59 -4.66 -2.90 32.86
N SER A 60 -5.52 -1.88 32.98
CA SER A 60 -6.55 -1.55 31.98
C SER A 60 -5.93 -1.15 30.65
N ILE A 61 -4.85 -0.38 30.62
CA ILE A 61 -4.14 0.02 29.39
C ILE A 61 -3.62 -1.21 28.63
N ALA A 62 -3.16 -2.23 29.35
CA ALA A 62 -2.60 -3.43 28.75
C ALA A 62 -3.63 -4.42 28.20
N GLY A 63 -4.87 -4.43 28.73
CA GLY A 63 -5.85 -5.47 28.44
C GLY A 63 -7.24 -4.99 28.00
N ARG A 64 -7.46 -3.66 27.87
CA ARG A 64 -8.78 -3.10 27.55
C ARG A 64 -8.71 -2.07 26.43
N PRO A 65 -9.84 -1.78 25.74
CA PRO A 65 -9.93 -0.68 24.80
C PRO A 65 -9.53 0.66 25.44
N HIS A 66 -8.89 1.53 24.69
CA HIS A 66 -8.44 2.84 25.14
C HIS A 66 -9.55 3.73 25.71
N THR A 67 -10.80 3.55 25.26
CA THR A 67 -11.99 4.25 25.79
C THR A 67 -12.23 3.94 27.27
N THR A 68 -12.10 2.68 27.67
CA THR A 68 -12.23 2.25 29.08
C THR A 68 -11.12 2.85 29.94
N SER A 69 -9.88 2.83 29.46
CA SER A 69 -8.74 3.40 30.18
C SER A 69 -8.84 4.92 30.32
N LEU A 70 -9.37 5.63 29.31
CA LEU A 70 -9.67 7.06 29.41
C LEU A 70 -10.77 7.38 30.41
N SER A 71 -11.85 6.59 30.43
CA SER A 71 -12.94 6.76 31.39
C SER A 71 -12.43 6.54 32.82
N LEU A 72 -11.57 5.54 33.02
CA LEU A 72 -10.94 5.29 34.32
C LEU A 72 -10.00 6.45 34.71
N TYR A 73 -9.18 6.95 33.77
CA TYR A 73 -8.34 8.13 34.00
C TYR A 73 -9.16 9.36 34.41
N SER A 74 -10.24 9.66 33.67
CA SER A 74 -11.13 10.78 33.97
C SER A 74 -11.75 10.67 35.36
N ARG A 75 -12.12 9.45 35.78
CA ARG A 75 -12.65 9.21 37.11
C ARG A 75 -11.60 9.34 38.21
N LEU A 76 -10.38 8.84 37.99
CA LEU A 76 -9.25 9.04 38.92
C LEU A 76 -8.95 10.52 39.11
N LYS A 77 -8.96 11.30 38.02
CA LYS A 77 -8.78 12.76 38.06
C LYS A 77 -9.89 13.44 38.87
N SER A 78 -11.17 13.07 38.67
CA SER A 78 -12.31 13.64 39.41
C SER A 78 -12.25 13.34 40.91
N LEU A 79 -11.62 12.25 41.30
CA LEU A 79 -11.42 11.85 42.70
C LEU A 79 -10.12 12.43 43.28
N SER A 80 -9.40 13.26 42.57
CA SER A 80 -8.10 13.84 42.97
C SER A 80 -7.07 12.80 43.43
N LEU A 81 -7.13 11.59 42.88
CA LEU A 81 -6.19 10.53 43.21
C LEU A 81 -4.87 10.74 42.46
N PRO A 82 -3.71 10.51 43.11
CA PRO A 82 -2.41 10.70 42.47
C PRO A 82 -2.19 9.69 41.34
N ILE A 83 -1.80 10.19 40.19
CA ILE A 83 -1.48 9.38 39.00
C ILE A 83 -0.02 9.61 38.64
N PRO A 84 0.86 8.60 38.83
CA PRO A 84 2.27 8.72 38.46
C PRO A 84 2.45 8.94 36.95
N THR A 85 3.40 9.78 36.55
CA THR A 85 3.73 10.03 35.14
C THR A 85 4.12 8.75 34.40
N ALA A 86 4.75 7.79 35.08
CA ALA A 86 5.08 6.48 34.52
C ALA A 86 3.82 5.70 34.03
N THR A 87 2.65 5.88 34.66
CA THR A 87 1.38 5.28 34.24
C THR A 87 0.79 6.04 33.03
N LEU A 88 1.04 7.35 32.93
CA LEU A 88 0.51 8.19 31.85
C LEU A 88 1.22 7.96 30.51
N HIS A 89 2.51 7.58 30.50
CA HIS A 89 3.25 7.32 29.28
C HIS A 89 2.66 6.16 28.43
N PRO A 90 2.39 4.96 28.97
CA PRO A 90 1.71 3.90 28.24
C PRO A 90 0.32 4.31 27.76
N LEU A 91 -0.43 5.07 28.59
CA LEU A 91 -1.74 5.57 28.19
C LEU A 91 -1.63 6.53 27.01
N LEU A 92 -0.77 7.55 27.08
CA LEU A 92 -0.52 8.47 25.97
C LEU A 92 -0.11 7.73 24.68
N SER A 93 0.74 6.71 24.79
CA SER A 93 1.21 5.93 23.62
C SER A 93 0.11 5.07 22.99
N SER A 94 -0.86 4.60 23.77
CA SER A 94 -1.95 3.72 23.30
C SER A 94 -3.14 4.48 22.70
N LEU A 95 -3.24 5.79 22.97
CA LEU A 95 -4.36 6.60 22.53
C LEU A 95 -4.25 7.02 21.06
N PRO A 96 -5.38 7.17 20.35
CA PRO A 96 -5.43 7.97 19.13
C PRO A 96 -4.98 9.42 19.39
N SER A 97 -4.51 10.11 18.34
CA SER A 97 -3.87 11.41 18.49
C SER A 97 -4.77 12.48 19.15
N ALA A 98 -6.08 12.52 18.85
CA ALA A 98 -6.96 13.54 19.44
C ALA A 98 -7.12 13.40 20.97
N PRO A 99 -7.46 12.21 21.53
CA PRO A 99 -7.45 12.01 22.98
C PRO A 99 -6.07 12.20 23.62
N ALA A 100 -4.99 11.83 22.94
CA ALA A 100 -3.63 12.03 23.44
C ALA A 100 -3.30 13.52 23.65
N PHE A 101 -3.75 14.39 22.73
CA PHE A 101 -3.59 15.86 22.89
C PHE A 101 -4.34 16.39 24.10
N VAL A 102 -5.55 15.92 24.35
CA VAL A 102 -6.34 16.32 25.54
C VAL A 102 -5.63 15.90 26.83
N LEU A 103 -5.18 14.64 26.87
CA LEU A 103 -4.45 14.11 28.02
C LEU A 103 -3.14 14.88 28.27
N PHE A 104 -2.39 15.21 27.21
CA PHE A 104 -1.17 16.01 27.32
C PHE A 104 -1.46 17.42 27.87
N ALA A 105 -2.51 18.06 27.38
CA ALA A 105 -2.94 19.38 27.90
C ALA A 105 -3.32 19.30 29.39
N ASP A 106 -3.93 18.19 29.82
CA ASP A 106 -4.24 17.95 31.24
C ASP A 106 -2.96 17.76 32.09
N ILE A 107 -1.97 17.01 31.59
CA ILE A 107 -0.66 16.84 32.26
C ILE A 107 0.02 18.20 32.45
N PHE A 108 -0.05 19.04 31.43
CA PHE A 108 0.52 20.40 31.48
C PHE A 108 -0.20 21.29 32.48
N ARG A 109 -1.55 21.29 32.49
CA ARG A 109 -2.39 22.06 33.42
C ARG A 109 -2.18 21.63 34.88
N LEU A 110 -1.98 20.34 35.13
CA LEU A 110 -1.74 19.78 36.44
C LEU A 110 -0.31 19.99 36.92
N ARG A 111 0.54 20.65 36.13
CA ARG A 111 1.97 20.91 36.41
C ARG A 111 2.76 19.62 36.76
N LEU A 112 2.37 18.49 36.16
CA LEU A 112 3.10 17.25 36.35
C LEU A 112 4.48 17.35 35.64
N PRO A 113 5.53 16.72 36.18
CA PRO A 113 6.86 16.79 35.59
C PRO A 113 6.84 16.18 34.19
N LEU A 114 7.14 16.99 33.19
CA LEU A 114 7.25 16.57 31.79
C LEU A 114 8.65 16.01 31.55
N SER A 115 8.72 14.72 31.25
CA SER A 115 9.97 14.06 30.85
C SER A 115 10.17 14.15 29.33
N THR A 116 11.41 13.96 28.88
CA THR A 116 11.73 13.84 27.44
C THR A 116 10.88 12.74 26.76
N THR A 117 10.58 11.67 27.49
CA THR A 117 9.68 10.58 26.99
C THR A 117 8.27 11.10 26.71
N THR A 118 7.70 11.93 27.60
CA THR A 118 6.37 12.53 27.39
C THR A 118 6.35 13.37 26.13
N PHE A 119 7.35 14.23 25.95
CA PHE A 119 7.50 15.04 24.75
C PHE A 119 7.66 14.19 23.49
N ASN A 120 8.51 13.15 23.51
CA ASN A 120 8.72 12.26 22.36
C ASN A 120 7.45 11.53 21.93
N ILE A 121 6.60 11.13 22.87
CA ILE A 121 5.28 10.54 22.56
C ILE A 121 4.40 11.58 21.84
N MET A 122 4.36 12.81 22.34
CA MET A 122 3.57 13.89 21.72
C MET A 122 4.07 14.29 20.34
N LEU A 123 5.38 14.38 20.16
CA LEU A 123 5.98 14.64 18.85
C LEU A 123 5.59 13.56 17.84
N ARG A 124 5.59 12.28 18.25
CA ARG A 124 5.14 11.16 17.41
C ARG A 124 3.66 11.34 17.02
N HIS A 125 2.78 11.68 17.96
CA HIS A 125 1.37 11.96 17.66
C HIS A 125 1.18 13.16 16.73
N LEU A 126 1.94 14.23 16.89
CA LEU A 126 1.90 15.39 16.00
C LEU A 126 2.33 15.03 14.59
N CYS A 127 3.44 14.29 14.46
CA CYS A 127 3.97 13.85 13.17
C CYS A 127 3.01 12.87 12.47
N SER A 128 2.48 11.87 13.18
CA SER A 128 1.52 10.91 12.63
C SER A 128 0.19 11.56 12.22
N SER A 129 -0.25 12.60 12.94
CA SER A 129 -1.45 13.40 12.60
C SER A 129 -1.19 14.41 11.48
N GLY A 130 0.00 14.42 10.87
CA GLY A 130 0.32 15.31 9.76
C GLY A 130 0.58 16.76 10.15
N LYS A 131 1.00 17.00 11.37
CA LYS A 131 1.28 18.35 11.91
C LYS A 131 2.76 18.52 12.29
N PRO A 132 3.75 18.24 11.39
CA PRO A 132 5.17 18.27 11.73
C PRO A 132 5.66 19.68 12.10
N VAL A 133 5.04 20.75 11.60
CA VAL A 133 5.37 22.14 11.97
C VAL A 133 5.13 22.37 13.47
N ARG A 134 3.97 21.92 13.99
CA ARG A 134 3.69 22.03 15.43
C ARG A 134 4.63 21.13 16.26
N ALA A 135 5.05 20.01 15.70
CA ALA A 135 6.07 19.17 16.34
C ALA A 135 7.41 19.91 16.45
N LEU A 136 7.81 20.66 15.42
CA LEU A 136 9.02 21.49 15.45
C LEU A 136 8.93 22.61 16.50
N GLU A 137 7.77 23.28 16.60
CA GLU A 137 7.52 24.29 17.62
C GLU A 137 7.67 23.69 19.05
N LEU A 138 7.10 22.52 19.26
CA LEU A 138 7.21 21.80 20.53
C LEU A 138 8.65 21.36 20.82
N LEU A 139 9.39 20.85 19.82
CA LEU A 139 10.82 20.53 19.94
C LEU A 139 11.63 21.71 20.43
N ARG A 140 11.42 22.90 19.86
CA ARG A 140 12.15 24.13 20.22
C ARG A 140 11.85 24.65 21.61
N GLN A 141 10.73 24.24 22.20
CA GLN A 141 10.32 24.59 23.58
C GLN A 141 10.81 23.54 24.60
N MET A 142 11.38 22.43 24.16
CA MET A 142 11.88 21.40 25.08
C MET A 142 13.17 21.86 25.77
N PRO A 143 13.29 21.63 27.08
CA PRO A 143 14.50 22.02 27.83
C PRO A 143 15.73 21.17 27.49
N SER A 144 15.53 19.89 27.15
CA SER A 144 16.60 18.92 26.87
C SER A 144 16.20 17.95 25.76
N PRO A 145 16.19 18.38 24.49
CA PRO A 145 15.95 17.49 23.37
C PRO A 145 17.13 16.53 23.19
N ASN A 146 16.86 15.32 22.73
CA ASN A 146 17.89 14.30 22.43
C ASN A 146 17.81 13.84 20.97
N ALA A 147 18.70 12.93 20.55
CA ALA A 147 18.71 12.40 19.17
C ALA A 147 17.35 11.82 18.74
N VAL A 148 16.67 11.09 19.63
CA VAL A 148 15.33 10.52 19.36
C VAL A 148 14.31 11.61 19.10
N THR A 149 14.40 12.73 19.84
CA THR A 149 13.49 13.87 19.67
C THR A 149 13.63 14.49 18.28
N TYR A 150 14.87 14.82 17.89
CA TYR A 150 15.15 15.36 16.55
C TYR A 150 14.76 14.37 15.46
N ASN A 151 15.15 13.09 15.57
CA ASN A 151 14.84 12.05 14.59
C ASN A 151 13.33 11.86 14.39
N THR A 152 12.53 11.98 15.45
CA THR A 152 11.05 11.90 15.35
C THR A 152 10.49 13.04 14.51
N VAL A 153 10.98 14.26 14.68
CA VAL A 153 10.51 15.43 13.93
C VAL A 153 11.01 15.37 12.49
N ILE A 154 12.27 15.04 12.26
CA ILE A 154 12.86 14.84 10.91
C ILE A 154 12.03 13.81 10.13
N ALA A 155 11.76 12.65 10.74
CA ALA A 155 10.92 11.60 10.12
C ALA A 155 9.51 12.11 9.79
N GLY A 156 8.92 12.94 10.65
CA GLY A 156 7.62 13.57 10.42
C GLY A 156 7.59 14.50 9.21
N PHE A 157 8.65 15.27 8.97
CA PHE A 157 8.78 16.12 7.78
C PHE A 157 9.05 15.28 6.53
N CYS A 158 9.96 14.30 6.60
CA CYS A 158 10.26 13.40 5.49
C CYS A 158 9.05 12.59 5.03
N ALA A 159 8.23 12.09 5.97
CA ALA A 159 7.00 11.36 5.66
C ALA A 159 5.95 12.20 4.90
N ARG A 160 6.05 13.53 4.95
CA ARG A 160 5.21 14.48 4.22
C ARG A 160 5.85 15.04 2.95
N GLY A 161 6.94 14.46 2.51
CA GLY A 161 7.69 14.92 1.35
C GLY A 161 8.45 16.25 1.54
N ARG A 162 8.43 16.83 2.77
CA ARG A 162 9.12 18.10 3.08
C ARG A 162 10.55 17.81 3.55
N VAL A 163 11.32 17.08 2.74
CA VAL A 163 12.62 16.54 3.13
C VAL A 163 13.65 17.64 3.35
N GLN A 164 13.58 18.75 2.58
CA GLN A 164 14.47 19.90 2.78
C GLN A 164 14.35 20.45 4.20
N ALA A 165 13.13 20.60 4.71
CA ALA A 165 12.94 21.03 6.09
C ALA A 165 13.49 20.01 7.11
N GLY A 166 13.40 18.72 6.80
CA GLY A 166 14.04 17.66 7.60
C GLY A 166 15.57 17.80 7.64
N LEU A 167 16.19 18.12 6.49
CA LEU A 167 17.63 18.36 6.39
C LEU A 167 18.06 19.61 7.19
N ASP A 168 17.26 20.68 7.16
CA ASP A 168 17.52 21.88 7.93
C ASP A 168 17.45 21.62 9.45
N ILE A 169 16.49 20.80 9.87
CA ILE A 169 16.39 20.36 11.29
C ILE A 169 17.57 19.45 11.66
N MET A 170 18.09 18.62 10.76
CA MET A 170 19.28 17.82 10.98
C MET A 170 20.53 18.72 11.16
N ARG A 171 20.60 19.85 10.45
CA ARG A 171 21.66 20.87 10.69
C ARG A 171 21.47 21.56 12.02
N GLU A 172 20.23 21.98 12.36
CA GLU A 172 19.88 22.56 13.67
C GLU A 172 20.24 21.62 14.83
N MET A 173 20.05 20.31 14.68
CA MET A 173 20.44 19.28 15.64
C MET A 173 21.93 19.34 15.99
N ARG A 174 22.79 19.55 14.99
CA ARG A 174 24.25 19.67 15.16
C ARG A 174 24.64 21.03 15.73
N GLU A 175 24.14 22.13 15.15
CA GLU A 175 24.57 23.49 15.45
C GLU A 175 24.05 24.01 16.79
N ARG A 176 22.77 23.79 17.06
CA ARG A 176 22.11 24.27 18.29
C ARG A 176 22.02 23.22 19.38
N GLY A 177 21.78 21.97 18.97
CA GLY A 177 21.62 20.85 19.90
C GLY A 177 22.92 20.25 20.38
N GLY A 178 24.05 20.51 19.70
CA GLY A 178 25.34 19.85 19.96
C GLY A 178 25.29 18.34 19.81
N ILE A 179 24.27 17.83 19.08
CA ILE A 179 23.99 16.40 18.92
C ILE A 179 24.37 16.00 17.50
N ALA A 180 25.33 15.08 17.36
CA ALA A 180 25.70 14.55 16.05
C ALA A 180 24.57 13.72 15.45
N PRO A 181 24.21 13.93 14.15
CA PRO A 181 23.31 13.03 13.43
C PRO A 181 23.85 11.60 13.42
N ASP A 182 22.99 10.65 13.73
CA ASP A 182 23.32 9.23 13.78
C ASP A 182 22.91 8.52 12.47
N LYS A 183 23.21 7.21 12.39
CA LYS A 183 22.83 6.37 11.24
C LYS A 183 21.33 6.39 10.93
N TYR A 184 20.49 6.55 11.94
CA TYR A 184 19.04 6.63 11.76
C TYR A 184 18.62 7.97 11.14
N THR A 185 19.26 9.08 11.58
CA THR A 185 19.04 10.42 11.03
C THR A 185 19.33 10.46 9.53
N TYR A 186 20.53 10.01 9.13
CA TYR A 186 20.94 9.97 7.72
C TYR A 186 20.04 9.07 6.89
N ALA A 187 19.76 7.84 7.37
CA ALA A 187 18.88 6.90 6.67
C ALA A 187 17.46 7.47 6.45
N THR A 188 16.95 8.22 7.42
CA THR A 188 15.62 8.85 7.33
C THR A 188 15.58 9.93 6.25
N VAL A 189 16.60 10.79 6.17
CA VAL A 189 16.69 11.86 5.17
C VAL A 189 16.92 11.28 3.77
N ILE A 190 17.86 10.34 3.61
CA ILE A 190 18.14 9.65 2.36
C ILE A 190 16.88 8.95 1.84
N SER A 191 16.23 8.13 2.67
CA SER A 191 14.97 7.47 2.31
C SER A 191 13.85 8.47 1.97
N GLY A 192 13.82 9.60 2.66
CA GLY A 192 12.88 10.69 2.39
C GLY A 192 13.06 11.27 0.99
N TRP A 193 14.28 11.61 0.59
CA TRP A 193 14.60 12.09 -0.76
C TRP A 193 14.29 11.07 -1.85
N CYS A 194 14.62 9.79 -1.60
CA CYS A 194 14.29 8.69 -2.51
C CYS A 194 12.77 8.57 -2.73
N LYS A 195 11.96 8.63 -1.66
CA LYS A 195 10.50 8.57 -1.77
C LYS A 195 9.85 9.74 -2.53
N VAL A 196 10.47 10.91 -2.47
CA VAL A 196 10.03 12.09 -3.25
C VAL A 196 10.53 12.03 -4.70
N GLY A 197 11.33 11.02 -5.04
CA GLY A 197 11.89 10.85 -6.38
C GLY A 197 13.11 11.75 -6.66
N LYS A 198 13.72 12.39 -5.68
CA LYS A 198 14.92 13.23 -5.83
C LYS A 198 16.17 12.45 -5.43
N VAL A 199 16.52 11.45 -6.24
CA VAL A 199 17.59 10.49 -5.92
C VAL A 199 18.95 11.16 -5.89
N GLU A 200 19.19 12.16 -6.74
CA GLU A 200 20.44 12.92 -6.78
C GLU A 200 20.69 13.67 -5.47
N GLU A 201 19.63 14.22 -4.86
CA GLU A 201 19.76 14.87 -3.55
C GLU A 201 20.01 13.84 -2.43
N ALA A 202 19.40 12.65 -2.54
CA ALA A 202 19.67 11.55 -1.63
C ALA A 202 21.14 11.10 -1.71
N ALA A 203 21.69 10.97 -2.92
CA ALA A 203 23.08 10.61 -3.16
C ALA A 203 24.04 11.66 -2.59
N LYS A 204 23.78 12.96 -2.79
CA LYS A 204 24.59 14.04 -2.20
C LYS A 204 24.65 13.94 -0.66
N VAL A 205 23.51 13.70 -0.01
CA VAL A 205 23.47 13.54 1.47
C VAL A 205 24.25 12.30 1.90
N PHE A 206 24.19 11.22 1.11
CA PHE A 206 24.95 10.00 1.37
C PHE A 206 26.44 10.23 1.22
N ASP A 207 26.87 10.90 0.13
CA ASP A 207 28.28 11.25 -0.12
C ASP A 207 28.84 12.19 0.96
N GLU A 208 28.05 13.19 1.39
CA GLU A 208 28.44 14.07 2.50
C GLU A 208 28.62 13.29 3.81
N MET A 209 27.77 12.30 4.07
CA MET A 209 27.91 11.41 5.24
C MET A 209 29.22 10.62 5.17
N LEU A 210 29.52 10.04 4.00
CA LEU A 210 30.75 9.28 3.78
C LEU A 210 32.00 10.14 3.92
N ALA A 211 31.97 11.36 3.35
CA ALA A 211 33.09 12.31 3.42
C ALA A 211 33.40 12.75 4.86
N LYS A 212 32.38 12.85 5.72
CA LYS A 212 32.55 13.18 7.15
C LYS A 212 33.16 12.02 7.97
N GLY A 213 32.95 10.79 7.53
CA GLY A 213 33.49 9.59 8.20
C GLY A 213 32.95 9.32 9.61
N GLU A 214 31.90 10.04 10.05
CA GLU A 214 31.34 9.95 11.40
C GLU A 214 30.35 8.77 11.57
N VAL A 215 29.74 8.35 10.46
CA VAL A 215 28.70 7.32 10.43
C VAL A 215 29.01 6.30 9.35
N GLU A 216 29.07 5.04 9.73
CA GLU A 216 29.21 3.94 8.76
C GLU A 216 27.89 3.70 8.02
N PRO A 217 27.92 3.53 6.68
CA PRO A 217 26.74 3.20 5.91
C PRO A 217 26.19 1.82 6.29
N ASN A 218 24.88 1.68 6.22
CA ASN A 218 24.20 0.43 6.52
C ASN A 218 23.36 -0.06 5.32
N PRO A 219 22.90 -1.33 5.29
CA PRO A 219 22.11 -1.85 4.18
C PRO A 219 20.84 -1.06 3.88
N MET A 220 20.24 -0.40 4.90
CA MET A 220 19.00 0.37 4.70
C MET A 220 19.23 1.62 3.84
N MET A 221 20.37 2.30 3.99
CA MET A 221 20.73 3.47 3.18
C MET A 221 20.98 3.08 1.72
N TYR A 222 21.78 2.03 1.50
CA TYR A 222 22.01 1.50 0.16
C TYR A 222 20.74 1.01 -0.49
N ASN A 223 19.89 0.26 0.22
CA ASN A 223 18.61 -0.21 -0.31
C ASN A 223 17.67 0.94 -0.70
N ALA A 224 17.69 2.06 0.03
CA ALA A 224 16.91 3.23 -0.33
C ALA A 224 17.39 3.84 -1.66
N LEU A 225 18.72 3.99 -1.85
CA LEU A 225 19.30 4.50 -3.09
C LEU A 225 19.10 3.53 -4.26
N ILE A 226 19.43 2.24 -4.06
CA ILE A 226 19.28 1.19 -5.07
C ILE A 226 17.83 1.12 -5.54
N GLY A 227 16.85 1.07 -4.59
CA GLY A 227 15.44 1.04 -4.92
C GLY A 227 15.00 2.25 -5.74
N ALA A 228 15.43 3.44 -5.35
CA ALA A 228 15.08 4.66 -6.05
C ALA A 228 15.71 4.77 -7.46
N TYR A 229 16.93 4.25 -7.67
CA TYR A 229 17.52 4.14 -9.01
C TYR A 229 16.79 3.08 -9.85
N CYS A 230 16.43 1.93 -9.27
CA CYS A 230 15.64 0.89 -9.95
C CYS A 230 14.26 1.41 -10.38
N ASP A 231 13.57 2.15 -9.51
CA ASP A 231 12.25 2.72 -9.81
C ASP A 231 12.28 3.74 -10.96
N ARG A 232 13.46 4.35 -11.21
CA ARG A 232 13.70 5.24 -12.35
C ARG A 232 14.22 4.53 -13.61
N GLY A 233 14.36 3.22 -13.58
CA GLY A 233 14.95 2.44 -14.67
C GLY A 233 16.47 2.66 -14.84
N ASN A 234 17.14 3.26 -13.85
CA ASN A 234 18.59 3.46 -13.91
C ASN A 234 19.34 2.31 -13.22
N LEU A 235 19.30 1.15 -13.85
CA LEU A 235 19.91 -0.07 -13.31
C LEU A 235 21.44 0.07 -13.17
N GLU A 236 22.09 0.86 -14.06
CA GLU A 236 23.53 1.08 -14.01
C GLU A 236 23.96 1.80 -12.72
N ALA A 237 23.25 2.85 -12.32
CA ALA A 237 23.50 3.54 -11.06
C ALA A 237 23.22 2.65 -9.85
N ALA A 238 22.17 1.81 -9.92
CA ALA A 238 21.87 0.83 -8.87
C ALA A 238 23.01 -0.20 -8.71
N LEU A 239 23.57 -0.70 -9.83
CA LEU A 239 24.71 -1.64 -9.80
C LEU A 239 25.96 -1.01 -9.21
N ARG A 240 26.27 0.26 -9.54
CA ARG A 240 27.37 1.00 -8.92
C ARG A 240 27.21 1.10 -7.39
N CYS A 241 25.99 1.38 -6.91
CA CYS A 241 25.69 1.37 -5.47
C CYS A 241 25.91 -0.02 -4.84
N ARG A 242 25.59 -1.12 -5.57
CA ARG A 242 25.87 -2.49 -5.13
C ARG A 242 27.36 -2.75 -4.99
N GLU A 243 28.14 -2.36 -6.00
CA GLU A 243 29.60 -2.52 -5.99
C GLU A 243 30.25 -1.77 -4.84
N GLU A 244 29.84 -0.52 -4.62
CA GLU A 244 30.31 0.28 -3.48
C GLU A 244 29.93 -0.35 -2.13
N MET A 245 28.67 -0.83 -1.99
CA MET A 245 28.19 -1.53 -0.81
C MET A 245 29.10 -2.72 -0.47
N VAL A 246 29.42 -3.55 -1.48
CA VAL A 246 30.28 -4.74 -1.32
C VAL A 246 31.73 -4.32 -1.01
N ALA A 247 32.27 -3.33 -1.72
CA ALA A 247 33.63 -2.82 -1.52
C ALA A 247 33.85 -2.27 -0.09
N ARG A 248 32.81 -1.72 0.52
CA ARG A 248 32.81 -1.25 1.92
C ARG A 248 32.52 -2.35 2.95
N GLY A 249 32.41 -3.60 2.53
CA GLY A 249 32.11 -4.72 3.44
C GLY A 249 30.68 -4.74 3.99
N VAL A 250 29.76 -3.96 3.43
CA VAL A 250 28.35 -3.98 3.83
C VAL A 250 27.65 -5.14 3.12
N SER A 251 27.16 -6.10 3.90
CA SER A 251 26.53 -7.31 3.36
C SER A 251 25.20 -7.00 2.68
N MET A 252 24.98 -7.58 1.50
CA MET A 252 23.68 -7.57 0.84
C MET A 252 22.66 -8.37 1.66
N THR A 253 21.44 -7.89 1.69
CA THR A 253 20.31 -8.53 2.38
C THR A 253 19.31 -9.11 1.37
N VAL A 254 18.37 -9.94 1.83
CA VAL A 254 17.24 -10.41 1.02
C VAL A 254 16.53 -9.23 0.34
N ALA A 255 16.34 -8.13 1.07
CA ALA A 255 15.73 -6.91 0.51
C ALA A 255 16.55 -6.31 -0.65
N THR A 256 17.90 -6.29 -0.54
CA THR A 256 18.78 -5.81 -1.61
C THR A 256 18.63 -6.66 -2.88
N TYR A 257 18.65 -7.99 -2.74
CA TYR A 257 18.43 -8.91 -3.87
C TYR A 257 17.06 -8.70 -4.50
N ASN A 258 16.02 -8.57 -3.69
CA ASN A 258 14.65 -8.37 -4.17
C ASN A 258 14.48 -7.09 -5.01
N LEU A 259 15.20 -6.00 -4.67
CA LEU A 259 15.20 -4.77 -5.47
C LEU A 259 15.76 -5.02 -6.88
N PHE A 260 16.91 -5.70 -7.00
CA PHE A 260 17.50 -6.01 -8.29
C PHE A 260 16.68 -7.01 -9.09
N VAL A 261 16.16 -8.07 -8.45
CA VAL A 261 15.29 -9.06 -9.10
C VAL A 261 14.05 -8.38 -9.69
N HIS A 262 13.43 -7.47 -8.94
CA HIS A 262 12.29 -6.69 -9.44
C HIS A 262 12.67 -5.80 -10.63
N ALA A 263 13.77 -5.05 -10.51
CA ALA A 263 14.23 -4.14 -11.58
C ALA A 263 14.55 -4.90 -12.88
N LEU A 264 15.22 -6.05 -12.79
CA LEU A 264 15.54 -6.89 -13.95
C LEU A 264 14.28 -7.43 -14.65
N PHE A 265 13.25 -7.81 -13.90
CA PHE A 265 11.96 -8.17 -14.50
C PHE A 265 11.27 -6.99 -15.18
N MET A 266 11.40 -5.78 -14.64
CA MET A 266 10.85 -4.58 -15.29
C MET A 266 11.54 -4.27 -16.63
N GLU A 267 12.82 -4.65 -16.77
CA GLU A 267 13.60 -4.55 -18.02
C GLU A 267 13.48 -5.79 -18.94
N GLY A 268 12.65 -6.78 -18.57
CA GLY A 268 12.51 -8.03 -19.36
C GLY A 268 13.70 -8.99 -19.25
N ARG A 269 14.63 -8.80 -18.32
CA ARG A 269 15.85 -9.58 -18.10
C ARG A 269 15.66 -10.73 -17.10
N ALA A 270 14.61 -11.53 -17.32
CA ALA A 270 14.22 -12.63 -16.39
C ALA A 270 15.31 -13.67 -16.13
N ALA A 271 16.20 -13.94 -17.08
CA ALA A 271 17.29 -14.90 -16.90
C ALA A 271 18.27 -14.44 -15.81
N GLU A 272 18.63 -13.15 -15.84
CA GLU A 272 19.53 -12.55 -14.86
C GLU A 272 18.85 -12.40 -13.49
N ALA A 273 17.55 -12.07 -13.48
CA ALA A 273 16.77 -12.06 -12.24
C ALA A 273 16.80 -13.44 -11.55
N HIS A 274 16.68 -14.53 -12.32
CA HIS A 274 16.73 -15.88 -11.77
C HIS A 274 18.13 -16.23 -11.24
N ALA A 275 19.19 -15.90 -11.99
CA ALA A 275 20.57 -16.11 -11.57
C ALA A 275 20.90 -15.37 -10.26
N LEU A 276 20.35 -14.16 -10.06
CA LEU A 276 20.51 -13.44 -8.79
C LEU A 276 19.82 -14.15 -7.61
N VAL A 277 18.71 -14.83 -7.82
CA VAL A 277 18.04 -15.61 -6.76
C VAL A 277 18.83 -16.87 -6.44
N GLU A 278 19.51 -17.48 -7.42
CA GLU A 278 20.44 -18.58 -7.20
C GLU A 278 21.67 -18.10 -6.41
N GLU A 279 22.31 -16.99 -6.83
CA GLU A 279 23.41 -16.35 -6.09
C GLU A 279 23.05 -16.04 -4.64
N MET A 280 21.82 -15.55 -4.40
CA MET A 280 21.29 -15.30 -3.06
C MET A 280 21.28 -16.59 -2.23
N GLY A 281 20.82 -17.69 -2.82
CA GLY A 281 20.81 -19.01 -2.18
C GLY A 281 22.22 -19.53 -1.85
N ASP A 282 23.17 -19.38 -2.77
CA ASP A 282 24.58 -19.78 -2.58
C ASP A 282 25.26 -19.00 -1.45
N LYS A 283 24.83 -17.77 -1.21
CA LYS A 283 25.29 -16.95 -0.06
C LYS A 283 24.55 -17.26 1.25
N GLY A 284 23.71 -18.30 1.27
CA GLY A 284 22.97 -18.71 2.47
C GLY A 284 21.76 -17.83 2.80
N LEU A 285 21.34 -16.95 1.90
CA LEU A 285 20.16 -16.13 2.06
C LEU A 285 18.95 -16.84 1.44
N ALA A 286 18.03 -17.31 2.28
CA ALA A 286 16.82 -18.00 1.79
C ALA A 286 15.83 -17.01 1.15
N PRO A 287 15.36 -17.28 -0.10
CA PRO A 287 14.25 -16.52 -0.70
C PRO A 287 13.01 -16.57 0.18
N ASP A 288 12.44 -15.39 0.45
CA ASP A 288 11.23 -15.24 1.25
C ASP A 288 9.95 -15.16 0.38
N ALA A 289 8.79 -15.00 1.02
CA ALA A 289 7.51 -14.88 0.32
C ALA A 289 7.49 -13.69 -0.67
N PHE A 290 8.21 -12.62 -0.35
CA PHE A 290 8.29 -11.46 -1.22
C PHE A 290 9.13 -11.74 -2.47
N THR A 291 10.28 -12.43 -2.33
CA THR A 291 11.11 -12.91 -3.46
C THR A 291 10.29 -13.76 -4.43
N TYR A 292 9.56 -14.76 -3.90
CA TYR A 292 8.71 -15.61 -4.74
C TYR A 292 7.60 -14.83 -5.44
N ASN A 293 6.97 -13.87 -4.76
CA ASN A 293 5.94 -13.04 -5.38
C ASN A 293 6.50 -12.17 -6.51
N ILE A 294 7.73 -11.64 -6.38
CA ILE A 294 8.40 -10.91 -7.48
C ILE A 294 8.64 -11.83 -8.68
N LEU A 295 9.17 -13.04 -8.44
CA LEU A 295 9.42 -14.04 -9.50
C LEU A 295 8.12 -14.42 -10.21
N ILE A 296 7.08 -14.76 -9.45
CA ILE A 296 5.77 -15.16 -9.99
C ILE A 296 5.18 -14.02 -10.81
N ASN A 297 5.13 -12.81 -10.26
CA ASN A 297 4.57 -11.64 -10.95
C ASN A 297 5.38 -11.26 -12.19
N GLY A 298 6.72 -11.32 -12.11
CA GLY A 298 7.61 -11.07 -13.23
C GLY A 298 7.36 -12.04 -14.38
N TYR A 299 7.33 -13.35 -14.11
CA TYR A 299 7.01 -14.36 -15.13
C TYR A 299 5.59 -14.23 -15.68
N CYS A 300 4.63 -13.84 -14.84
CA CYS A 300 3.26 -13.54 -15.29
C CYS A 300 3.21 -12.36 -16.27
N LYS A 301 3.96 -11.29 -16.01
CA LYS A 301 4.04 -10.12 -16.91
C LYS A 301 4.69 -10.46 -18.25
N GLU A 302 5.70 -11.33 -18.25
CA GLU A 302 6.36 -11.80 -19.47
C GLU A 302 5.55 -12.86 -20.25
N GLY A 303 4.38 -13.28 -19.77
CA GLY A 303 3.56 -14.31 -20.40
C GLY A 303 4.17 -15.73 -20.29
N LYS A 304 4.97 -15.97 -19.26
CA LYS A 304 5.63 -17.26 -18.97
C LYS A 304 4.93 -18.00 -17.82
N GLU A 305 3.63 -18.23 -17.93
CA GLU A 305 2.75 -18.74 -16.87
C GLU A 305 3.22 -20.09 -16.32
N LYS A 306 3.76 -20.97 -17.19
CA LYS A 306 4.34 -22.25 -16.76
C LYS A 306 5.50 -22.09 -15.78
N LYS A 307 6.35 -21.05 -15.97
CA LYS A 307 7.43 -20.74 -15.04
C LYS A 307 6.89 -20.15 -13.75
N ALA A 308 5.91 -19.25 -13.85
CA ALA A 308 5.24 -18.68 -12.67
C ALA A 308 4.60 -19.77 -11.80
N MET A 309 3.92 -20.75 -12.42
CA MET A 309 3.32 -21.87 -11.71
C MET A 309 4.38 -22.76 -11.02
N LYS A 310 5.51 -23.05 -11.69
CA LYS A 310 6.63 -23.78 -11.06
C LYS A 310 7.18 -23.03 -9.84
N MET A 311 7.28 -21.69 -9.89
CA MET A 311 7.72 -20.91 -8.73
C MET A 311 6.71 -20.96 -7.59
N PHE A 312 5.41 -20.96 -7.90
CA PHE A 312 4.36 -21.15 -6.91
C PHE A 312 4.43 -22.52 -6.23
N GLU A 313 4.58 -23.60 -7.01
CA GLU A 313 4.75 -24.96 -6.49
C GLU A 313 6.01 -25.07 -5.62
N HIS A 314 7.11 -24.47 -6.05
CA HIS A 314 8.36 -24.46 -5.30
C HIS A 314 8.24 -23.69 -3.97
N MET A 315 7.54 -22.52 -3.99
CA MET A 315 7.21 -21.77 -2.79
C MET A 315 6.41 -22.62 -1.80
N ALA A 316 5.41 -23.35 -2.28
CA ALA A 316 4.58 -24.23 -1.46
C ALA A 316 5.37 -25.44 -0.91
N ALA A 317 6.23 -26.06 -1.73
CA ALA A 317 7.08 -27.18 -1.33
C ALA A 317 8.10 -26.80 -0.23
N LYS A 318 8.59 -25.55 -0.26
CA LYS A 318 9.45 -25.01 0.80
C LYS A 318 8.68 -24.59 2.07
N GLY A 319 7.37 -24.78 2.13
CA GLY A 319 6.54 -24.38 3.27
C GLY A 319 6.39 -22.87 3.43
N ILE A 320 6.74 -22.08 2.42
CA ILE A 320 6.60 -20.63 2.45
C ILE A 320 5.12 -20.28 2.24
N ARG A 321 4.56 -19.47 3.16
CA ARG A 321 3.15 -19.13 3.14
C ARG A 321 2.79 -18.30 1.91
N THR A 322 1.89 -18.82 1.09
CA THR A 322 1.27 -18.09 -0.02
C THR A 322 0.28 -17.04 0.50
N THR A 323 0.15 -15.93 -0.20
CA THR A 323 -0.72 -14.82 0.17
C THR A 323 -1.77 -14.56 -0.91
N VAL A 324 -2.75 -13.71 -0.61
CA VAL A 324 -3.74 -13.23 -1.61
C VAL A 324 -3.03 -12.72 -2.86
N VAL A 325 -1.94 -11.94 -2.70
CA VAL A 325 -1.16 -11.37 -3.82
C VAL A 325 -0.62 -12.47 -4.74
N THR A 326 -0.09 -13.58 -4.17
CA THR A 326 0.44 -14.70 -4.94
C THR A 326 -0.61 -15.31 -5.86
N TYR A 327 -1.80 -15.60 -5.30
CA TYR A 327 -2.91 -16.18 -6.06
C TYR A 327 -3.46 -15.21 -7.11
N THR A 328 -3.66 -13.95 -6.75
CA THR A 328 -4.20 -12.92 -7.63
C THR A 328 -3.32 -12.70 -8.86
N SER A 329 -1.99 -12.61 -8.68
CA SER A 329 -1.04 -12.46 -9.78
C SER A 329 -1.11 -13.62 -10.78
N LEU A 330 -1.16 -14.86 -10.27
CA LEU A 330 -1.31 -16.07 -11.10
C LEU A 330 -2.66 -16.10 -11.82
N MET A 331 -3.76 -15.87 -11.11
CA MET A 331 -5.10 -15.87 -11.69
C MET A 331 -5.23 -14.83 -12.80
N TYR A 332 -4.67 -13.62 -12.59
CA TYR A 332 -4.69 -12.57 -13.61
C TYR A 332 -3.88 -12.95 -14.86
N ALA A 333 -2.73 -13.62 -14.71
CA ALA A 333 -1.94 -14.10 -15.84
C ALA A 333 -2.67 -15.22 -16.61
N LEU A 334 -3.29 -16.16 -15.89
CA LEU A 334 -4.08 -17.23 -16.48
C LEU A 334 -5.30 -16.71 -17.23
N SER A 335 -5.96 -15.67 -16.69
CA SER A 335 -7.11 -15.04 -17.35
C SER A 335 -6.75 -14.41 -18.70
N LYS A 336 -5.56 -13.80 -18.83
CA LYS A 336 -5.07 -13.28 -20.11
C LYS A 336 -4.89 -14.35 -21.19
N LYS A 337 -4.67 -15.61 -20.79
CA LYS A 337 -4.54 -16.76 -21.68
C LYS A 337 -5.83 -17.55 -21.87
N GLY A 338 -6.93 -17.11 -21.27
CA GLY A 338 -8.19 -17.83 -21.30
C GLY A 338 -8.20 -19.16 -20.53
N MET A 339 -7.25 -19.35 -19.59
CA MET A 339 -7.12 -20.57 -18.79
C MET A 339 -8.04 -20.51 -17.57
N VAL A 340 -9.36 -20.53 -17.83
CA VAL A 340 -10.41 -20.31 -16.81
C VAL A 340 -10.41 -21.39 -15.74
N GLN A 341 -10.27 -22.66 -16.15
CA GLN A 341 -10.32 -23.80 -15.21
C GLN A 341 -9.18 -23.76 -14.19
N GLU A 342 -8.00 -23.34 -14.62
CA GLU A 342 -6.83 -23.19 -13.75
C GLU A 342 -7.02 -22.01 -12.77
N ALA A 343 -7.64 -20.92 -13.21
CA ALA A 343 -7.97 -19.81 -12.34
C ALA A 343 -9.00 -20.22 -11.27
N ASP A 344 -10.03 -20.98 -11.62
CA ASP A 344 -11.00 -21.56 -10.68
C ASP A 344 -10.32 -22.49 -9.66
N ARG A 345 -9.39 -23.33 -10.12
CA ARG A 345 -8.64 -24.25 -9.24
C ARG A 345 -7.82 -23.46 -8.22
N LEU A 346 -7.10 -22.42 -8.65
CA LEU A 346 -6.31 -21.56 -7.76
C LEU A 346 -7.18 -20.82 -6.76
N PHE A 347 -8.32 -20.28 -7.18
CA PHE A 347 -9.26 -19.62 -6.28
C PHE A 347 -9.77 -20.58 -5.19
N ASN A 348 -10.23 -21.76 -5.61
CA ASN A 348 -10.72 -22.78 -4.69
C ASN A 348 -9.62 -23.32 -3.75
N GLU A 349 -8.38 -23.42 -4.24
CA GLU A 349 -7.24 -23.80 -3.43
C GLU A 349 -6.93 -22.75 -2.36
N ALA A 350 -6.94 -21.46 -2.72
CA ALA A 350 -6.73 -20.36 -1.78
C ALA A 350 -7.77 -20.38 -0.65
N VAL A 351 -9.05 -20.57 -0.99
CA VAL A 351 -10.14 -20.67 0.00
C VAL A 351 -9.95 -21.90 0.91
N ARG A 352 -9.58 -23.07 0.35
CA ARG A 352 -9.29 -24.29 1.15
C ARG A 352 -8.12 -24.10 2.11
N ARG A 353 -7.11 -23.30 1.73
CA ARG A 353 -5.96 -22.95 2.59
C ARG A 353 -6.29 -21.87 3.63
N GLY A 354 -7.55 -21.44 3.72
CA GLY A 354 -8.01 -20.45 4.70
C GLY A 354 -7.69 -19.00 4.33
N ILE A 355 -7.29 -18.73 3.09
CA ILE A 355 -7.13 -17.37 2.57
C ILE A 355 -8.52 -16.81 2.32
N ARG A 356 -8.82 -15.65 2.89
CA ARG A 356 -10.06 -14.92 2.62
C ARG A 356 -9.88 -14.14 1.32
N PRO A 357 -10.65 -14.45 0.26
CA PRO A 357 -10.60 -13.68 -0.97
C PRO A 357 -10.98 -12.22 -0.72
N ASP A 358 -10.23 -11.31 -1.28
CA ASP A 358 -10.53 -9.88 -1.31
C ASP A 358 -11.17 -9.47 -2.65
N LEU A 359 -11.48 -8.18 -2.78
CA LEU A 359 -12.04 -7.59 -3.98
C LEU A 359 -11.19 -7.88 -5.23
N VAL A 360 -9.86 -7.75 -5.09
CA VAL A 360 -8.93 -7.92 -6.23
C VAL A 360 -8.91 -9.37 -6.73
N MET A 361 -8.98 -10.33 -5.80
CA MET A 361 -9.03 -11.75 -6.13
C MET A 361 -10.35 -12.14 -6.83
N TYR A 362 -11.48 -11.58 -6.39
CA TYR A 362 -12.78 -11.74 -7.08
C TYR A 362 -12.75 -11.09 -8.47
N ASN A 363 -12.21 -9.88 -8.60
CA ASN A 363 -12.07 -9.22 -9.90
C ASN A 363 -11.20 -10.00 -10.88
N ALA A 364 -10.13 -10.67 -10.41
CA ALA A 364 -9.30 -11.55 -11.22
C ALA A 364 -10.09 -12.78 -11.70
N LEU A 365 -10.93 -13.37 -10.85
CA LEU A 365 -11.78 -14.51 -11.21
C LEU A 365 -12.87 -14.12 -12.20
N ILE A 366 -13.57 -13.01 -11.95
CA ILE A 366 -14.57 -12.43 -12.88
C ILE A 366 -13.91 -12.18 -14.24
N ASN A 367 -12.72 -11.57 -14.25
CA ASN A 367 -11.97 -11.32 -15.48
C ASN A 367 -11.66 -12.60 -16.24
N SER A 368 -11.34 -13.70 -15.56
CA SER A 368 -11.08 -14.99 -16.18
C SER A 368 -12.31 -15.52 -16.92
N HIS A 369 -13.48 -15.48 -16.30
CA HIS A 369 -14.73 -15.90 -16.93
C HIS A 369 -15.18 -14.97 -18.06
N CYS A 370 -15.00 -13.64 -17.91
CA CYS A 370 -15.26 -12.66 -18.96
C CYS A 370 -14.40 -12.92 -20.21
N THR A 371 -13.10 -13.21 -20.05
CA THR A 371 -12.20 -13.53 -21.17
C THR A 371 -12.46 -14.91 -21.76
N GLY A 372 -12.96 -15.84 -20.95
CA GLY A 372 -13.41 -17.17 -21.40
C GLY A 372 -14.81 -17.18 -22.05
N GLY A 373 -15.51 -16.05 -22.05
CA GLY A 373 -16.85 -15.92 -22.65
C GLY A 373 -18.01 -16.38 -21.78
N ASP A 374 -17.75 -16.82 -20.54
CA ASP A 374 -18.78 -17.29 -19.61
C ASP A 374 -19.27 -16.14 -18.72
N MET A 375 -20.13 -15.30 -19.30
CA MET A 375 -20.68 -14.13 -18.60
C MET A 375 -21.65 -14.51 -17.49
N ASP A 376 -22.37 -15.62 -17.64
CA ASP A 376 -23.34 -16.05 -16.63
C ASP A 376 -22.61 -16.41 -15.34
N ARG A 377 -21.52 -17.16 -15.45
CA ARG A 377 -20.67 -17.46 -14.31
C ARG A 377 -19.99 -16.22 -13.73
N ALA A 378 -19.56 -15.27 -14.57
CA ALA A 378 -19.00 -14.00 -14.11
C ALA A 378 -19.98 -13.19 -13.24
N PHE A 379 -21.26 -13.12 -13.63
CA PHE A 379 -22.31 -12.49 -12.83
C PHE A 379 -22.66 -13.25 -11.55
N GLU A 380 -22.66 -14.59 -11.60
CA GLU A 380 -22.82 -15.42 -10.39
C GLU A 380 -21.71 -15.13 -9.36
N ILE A 381 -20.45 -15.06 -9.79
CA ILE A 381 -19.29 -14.74 -8.94
C ILE A 381 -19.45 -13.36 -8.31
N MET A 382 -19.92 -12.36 -9.07
CA MET A 382 -20.24 -11.04 -8.50
C MET A 382 -21.31 -11.15 -7.41
N GLY A 383 -22.36 -11.96 -7.62
CA GLY A 383 -23.38 -12.23 -6.60
C GLY A 383 -22.85 -12.96 -5.37
N GLU A 384 -21.90 -13.90 -5.54
CA GLU A 384 -21.21 -14.57 -4.42
C GLU A 384 -20.36 -13.59 -3.60
N MET A 385 -19.66 -12.67 -4.26
CA MET A 385 -18.87 -11.62 -3.65
C MET A 385 -19.74 -10.71 -2.75
N GLU A 386 -20.89 -10.30 -3.25
CA GLU A 386 -21.87 -9.48 -2.51
C GLU A 386 -22.42 -10.22 -1.28
N LYS A 387 -22.75 -11.51 -1.40
CA LYS A 387 -23.20 -12.36 -0.27
C LYS A 387 -22.15 -12.43 0.84
N LYS A 388 -20.86 -12.33 0.48
CA LYS A 388 -19.73 -12.27 1.43
C LYS A 388 -19.43 -10.85 1.93
N ARG A 389 -20.29 -9.87 1.64
CA ARG A 389 -20.17 -8.45 2.03
C ARG A 389 -18.93 -7.76 1.42
N ILE A 390 -18.49 -8.22 0.26
CA ILE A 390 -17.48 -7.52 -0.55
C ILE A 390 -18.25 -6.76 -1.63
N THR A 391 -18.19 -5.42 -1.57
CA THR A 391 -18.90 -4.56 -2.52
C THR A 391 -18.15 -4.48 -3.84
N PRO A 392 -18.82 -4.75 -4.99
CA PRO A 392 -18.27 -4.47 -6.31
C PRO A 392 -17.85 -3.00 -6.44
N ASP A 393 -16.74 -2.76 -7.12
CA ASP A 393 -16.23 -1.44 -7.44
C ASP A 393 -16.32 -1.12 -8.93
N ASP A 394 -15.80 0.03 -9.35
CA ASP A 394 -15.68 0.45 -10.75
C ASP A 394 -14.92 -0.58 -11.59
N VAL A 395 -13.83 -1.16 -11.05
CA VAL A 395 -13.04 -2.20 -11.72
C VAL A 395 -13.87 -3.46 -12.01
N THR A 396 -14.73 -3.87 -11.04
CA THR A 396 -15.64 -5.02 -11.22
C THR A 396 -16.58 -4.79 -12.39
N TYR A 397 -17.23 -3.62 -12.42
CA TYR A 397 -18.17 -3.27 -13.49
C TYR A 397 -17.49 -3.10 -14.84
N ASN A 398 -16.34 -2.43 -14.89
CA ASN A 398 -15.55 -2.25 -16.10
C ASN A 398 -15.09 -3.60 -16.69
N THR A 399 -14.75 -4.56 -15.82
CA THR A 399 -14.39 -5.93 -16.24
C THR A 399 -15.58 -6.66 -16.87
N LEU A 400 -16.76 -6.59 -16.25
CA LEU A 400 -17.99 -7.18 -16.80
C LEU A 400 -18.40 -6.52 -18.10
N MET A 401 -18.36 -5.17 -18.19
CA MET A 401 -18.64 -4.44 -19.43
C MET A 401 -17.72 -4.88 -20.57
N ARG A 402 -16.41 -4.99 -20.27
CA ARG A 402 -15.45 -5.47 -21.26
C ARG A 402 -15.78 -6.89 -21.75
N GLY A 403 -16.15 -7.80 -20.84
CA GLY A 403 -16.57 -9.15 -21.21
C GLY A 403 -17.80 -9.16 -22.11
N LEU A 404 -18.81 -8.35 -21.80
CA LEU A 404 -20.01 -8.20 -22.64
C LEU A 404 -19.68 -7.59 -24.02
N CYS A 405 -18.81 -6.57 -24.06
CA CYS A 405 -18.35 -5.97 -25.32
C CYS A 405 -17.62 -6.99 -26.21
N LEU A 406 -16.77 -7.84 -25.64
CA LEU A 406 -16.06 -8.90 -26.38
C LEU A 406 -17.05 -9.90 -27.02
N LEU A 407 -18.18 -10.16 -26.38
CA LEU A 407 -19.26 -11.02 -26.90
C LEU A 407 -20.27 -10.28 -27.77
N GLY A 408 -20.10 -8.99 -28.01
CA GLY A 408 -21.04 -8.17 -28.79
C GLY A 408 -22.39 -7.90 -28.09
N ARG A 409 -22.53 -8.19 -26.79
CA ARG A 409 -23.72 -7.94 -25.95
C ARG A 409 -23.75 -6.48 -25.45
N LEU A 410 -23.75 -5.52 -26.41
CA LEU A 410 -23.52 -4.10 -26.12
C LEU A 410 -24.63 -3.43 -25.32
N ASP A 411 -25.90 -3.83 -25.54
CA ASP A 411 -27.04 -3.29 -24.78
C ASP A 411 -26.93 -3.63 -23.28
N GLU A 412 -26.48 -4.84 -22.99
CA GLU A 412 -26.25 -5.25 -21.61
C GLU A 412 -25.05 -4.55 -20.98
N ALA A 413 -23.97 -4.35 -21.76
CA ALA A 413 -22.81 -3.59 -21.33
C ALA A 413 -23.20 -2.15 -20.99
N ARG A 414 -24.02 -1.50 -21.84
CA ARG A 414 -24.54 -0.17 -21.57
C ARG A 414 -25.42 -0.14 -20.31
N GLY A 415 -26.28 -1.15 -20.13
CA GLY A 415 -27.12 -1.27 -18.94
C GLY A 415 -26.31 -1.38 -17.61
N LEU A 416 -25.01 -1.76 -17.67
CA LEU A 416 -24.16 -1.77 -16.49
C LEU A 416 -23.77 -0.37 -16.01
N ILE A 417 -23.67 0.63 -16.90
CA ILE A 417 -23.49 2.05 -16.53
C ILE A 417 -24.64 2.53 -15.62
N ASP A 418 -25.88 2.21 -16.00
CA ASP A 418 -27.05 2.57 -15.19
C ASP A 418 -27.05 1.84 -13.84
N LYS A 419 -26.65 0.57 -13.83
CA LYS A 419 -26.54 -0.22 -12.60
C LYS A 419 -25.47 0.33 -11.65
N MET A 420 -24.28 0.73 -12.17
CA MET A 420 -23.23 1.41 -11.41
C MET A 420 -23.79 2.67 -10.72
N THR A 421 -24.38 3.55 -11.52
CA THR A 421 -24.91 4.84 -11.06
C THR A 421 -25.99 4.66 -9.99
N LYS A 422 -26.93 3.72 -10.18
CA LYS A 422 -27.97 3.39 -9.19
C LYS A 422 -27.39 2.88 -7.86
N ARG A 423 -26.20 2.28 -7.88
CA ARG A 423 -25.48 1.81 -6.69
C ARG A 423 -24.54 2.86 -6.07
N GLY A 424 -24.53 4.07 -6.62
CA GLY A 424 -23.67 5.17 -6.15
C GLY A 424 -22.22 5.07 -6.61
N ILE A 425 -21.91 4.14 -7.53
CA ILE A 425 -20.60 4.02 -8.17
C ILE A 425 -20.63 4.91 -9.41
N GLN A 426 -19.75 5.91 -9.46
CA GLN A 426 -19.69 6.81 -10.62
C GLN A 426 -18.91 6.15 -11.76
N PRO A 427 -19.49 6.08 -12.98
CA PRO A 427 -18.73 5.69 -14.14
C PRO A 427 -17.53 6.61 -14.36
N ASP A 428 -16.41 6.05 -14.73
CA ASP A 428 -15.14 6.74 -14.96
C ASP A 428 -14.77 6.76 -16.46
N LEU A 429 -13.64 7.36 -16.77
CA LEU A 429 -13.10 7.40 -18.13
C LEU A 429 -12.94 5.98 -18.74
N VAL A 430 -12.57 4.99 -17.90
CA VAL A 430 -12.39 3.60 -18.35
C VAL A 430 -13.73 2.97 -18.73
N SER A 431 -14.80 3.27 -17.98
CA SER A 431 -16.17 2.80 -18.26
C SER A 431 -16.63 3.25 -19.65
N TYR A 432 -16.50 4.55 -19.95
CA TYR A 432 -16.90 5.10 -21.25
C TYR A 432 -16.02 4.57 -22.39
N ASN A 433 -14.69 4.56 -22.23
CA ASN A 433 -13.77 4.02 -23.23
C ASN A 433 -14.01 2.53 -23.52
N THR A 434 -14.41 1.75 -22.53
CA THR A 434 -14.75 0.33 -22.72
C THR A 434 -15.97 0.18 -23.63
N LEU A 435 -17.02 0.98 -23.43
CA LEU A 435 -18.21 0.97 -24.29
C LEU A 435 -17.91 1.50 -25.70
N ILE A 436 -17.18 2.63 -25.80
CA ILE A 436 -16.77 3.19 -27.09
C ILE A 436 -16.00 2.14 -27.90
N SER A 437 -15.03 1.48 -27.27
CA SER A 437 -14.27 0.40 -27.90
C SER A 437 -15.17 -0.76 -28.34
N GLY A 438 -16.13 -1.17 -27.49
CA GLY A 438 -17.07 -2.24 -27.81
C GLY A 438 -17.94 -1.93 -29.00
N TYR A 439 -18.58 -0.74 -29.05
CA TYR A 439 -19.40 -0.30 -30.20
C TYR A 439 -18.54 -0.14 -31.45
N SER A 440 -17.36 0.45 -31.35
CA SER A 440 -16.45 0.63 -32.48
C SER A 440 -15.99 -0.69 -33.08
N MET A 441 -15.65 -1.67 -32.25
CA MET A 441 -15.23 -3.01 -32.72
C MET A 441 -16.37 -3.76 -33.45
N LYS A 442 -17.62 -3.51 -33.08
CA LYS A 442 -18.80 -4.10 -33.74
C LYS A 442 -19.21 -3.35 -35.02
N GLY A 443 -18.64 -2.16 -35.23
CA GLY A 443 -18.99 -1.30 -36.36
C GLY A 443 -20.13 -0.32 -36.11
N ASP A 444 -20.65 -0.28 -34.89
CA ASP A 444 -21.72 0.63 -34.47
C ASP A 444 -21.17 2.01 -34.11
N ILE A 445 -20.47 2.67 -35.04
CA ILE A 445 -19.77 3.95 -34.81
C ILE A 445 -20.73 5.05 -34.35
N LYS A 446 -21.96 5.06 -34.83
CA LYS A 446 -22.99 6.05 -34.42
C LYS A 446 -23.23 5.98 -32.90
N ASP A 447 -23.29 4.78 -32.35
CA ASP A 447 -23.52 4.60 -30.93
C ASP A 447 -22.22 4.83 -30.13
N ALA A 448 -21.03 4.52 -30.69
CA ALA A 448 -19.75 4.91 -30.13
C ALA A 448 -19.63 6.45 -29.96
N LEU A 449 -20.04 7.22 -31.01
CA LEU A 449 -20.06 8.69 -30.97
C LEU A 449 -21.02 9.22 -29.89
N LYS A 450 -22.23 8.63 -29.77
CA LYS A 450 -23.20 9.00 -28.72
C LYS A 450 -22.61 8.79 -27.32
N VAL A 451 -21.92 7.67 -27.10
CA VAL A 451 -21.26 7.38 -25.81
C VAL A 451 -20.13 8.37 -25.54
N ARG A 452 -19.37 8.77 -26.57
CA ARG A 452 -18.35 9.83 -26.46
C ARG A 452 -18.97 11.17 -26.05
N ASP A 453 -20.06 11.56 -26.68
CA ASP A 453 -20.74 12.82 -26.39
C ASP A 453 -21.30 12.81 -24.95
N GLU A 454 -21.88 11.69 -24.50
CA GLU A 454 -22.31 11.51 -23.12
C GLU A 454 -21.12 11.60 -22.13
N MET A 455 -19.96 11.05 -22.49
CA MET A 455 -18.74 11.16 -21.71
C MET A 455 -18.31 12.63 -21.53
N ILE A 456 -18.38 13.43 -22.61
CA ILE A 456 -18.08 14.86 -22.59
C ILE A 456 -19.07 15.61 -21.70
N ASP A 457 -20.36 15.33 -21.82
CA ASP A 457 -21.42 15.93 -20.99
C ASP A 457 -21.24 15.65 -19.49
N LYS A 458 -20.61 14.51 -19.16
CA LYS A 458 -20.23 14.16 -17.78
C LYS A 458 -18.93 14.79 -17.31
N GLY A 459 -18.27 15.60 -18.15
CA GLY A 459 -17.06 16.32 -17.83
C GLY A 459 -15.75 15.54 -18.06
N PHE A 460 -15.79 14.43 -18.79
CA PHE A 460 -14.61 13.67 -19.17
C PHE A 460 -14.17 14.06 -20.58
N ASN A 461 -12.92 14.48 -20.75
CA ASN A 461 -12.37 14.78 -22.08
C ASN A 461 -11.91 13.50 -22.78
N PRO A 462 -12.21 13.34 -24.09
CA PRO A 462 -11.65 12.28 -24.91
C PRO A 462 -10.11 12.28 -24.87
N THR A 463 -9.53 11.10 -24.89
CA THR A 463 -8.07 10.89 -24.86
C THR A 463 -7.60 10.23 -26.16
N VAL A 464 -6.29 10.10 -26.35
CA VAL A 464 -5.70 9.33 -27.45
C VAL A 464 -6.35 7.93 -27.56
N MET A 465 -6.58 7.27 -26.40
CA MET A 465 -7.21 5.95 -26.35
C MET A 465 -8.66 5.97 -26.86
N THR A 466 -9.42 7.02 -26.56
CA THR A 466 -10.81 7.20 -27.03
C THR A 466 -10.85 7.30 -28.55
N TYR A 467 -10.00 8.16 -29.13
CA TYR A 467 -9.94 8.33 -30.58
C TYR A 467 -9.40 7.08 -31.28
N ASN A 468 -8.34 6.46 -30.75
CA ASN A 468 -7.78 5.23 -31.34
C ASN A 468 -8.81 4.09 -31.39
N ALA A 469 -9.65 3.94 -30.37
CA ALA A 469 -10.70 2.94 -30.37
C ALA A 469 -11.72 3.15 -31.50
N MET A 470 -12.14 4.40 -31.75
CA MET A 470 -13.07 4.75 -32.83
C MET A 470 -12.41 4.63 -34.22
N ILE A 471 -11.20 5.16 -34.38
CA ILE A 471 -10.41 5.08 -35.62
C ILE A 471 -10.21 3.62 -36.02
N GLN A 472 -9.76 2.78 -35.08
CA GLN A 472 -9.57 1.34 -35.33
C GLN A 472 -10.87 0.65 -35.75
N GLY A 473 -12.01 1.02 -35.13
CA GLY A 473 -13.32 0.52 -35.53
C GLY A 473 -13.70 0.90 -36.93
N LEU A 474 -13.54 2.17 -37.32
CA LEU A 474 -13.81 2.67 -38.67
C LEU A 474 -12.94 1.96 -39.71
N CYS A 475 -11.62 1.87 -39.44
CA CYS A 475 -10.68 1.21 -40.34
C CYS A 475 -11.03 -0.27 -40.58
N LYS A 476 -11.38 -1.01 -39.52
CA LYS A 476 -11.82 -2.41 -39.64
C LYS A 476 -13.12 -2.60 -40.44
N ASN A 477 -13.97 -1.57 -40.48
CA ASN A 477 -15.19 -1.59 -41.23
C ASN A 477 -15.06 -0.99 -42.66
N GLY A 478 -13.85 -0.70 -43.09
CA GLY A 478 -13.56 -0.15 -44.42
C GLY A 478 -13.94 1.32 -44.59
N GLN A 479 -14.12 2.06 -43.50
CA GLN A 479 -14.51 3.47 -43.47
C GLN A 479 -13.26 4.36 -43.24
N GLY A 480 -12.26 4.25 -44.12
CA GLY A 480 -10.99 4.95 -44.01
C GLY A 480 -11.12 6.48 -44.05
N GLU A 481 -12.03 7.00 -44.93
CA GLU A 481 -12.27 8.45 -45.02
C GLU A 481 -12.84 9.04 -43.73
N ASP A 482 -13.80 8.36 -43.07
CA ASP A 482 -14.33 8.77 -41.78
C ASP A 482 -13.28 8.70 -40.67
N ALA A 483 -12.35 7.72 -40.75
CA ALA A 483 -11.24 7.60 -39.81
C ALA A 483 -10.27 8.77 -39.95
N GLU A 484 -9.96 9.23 -41.18
CA GLU A 484 -9.13 10.44 -41.40
C GLU A 484 -9.78 11.70 -40.82
N GLU A 485 -11.12 11.81 -40.93
CA GLU A 485 -11.86 12.94 -40.38
C GLU A 485 -11.75 12.97 -38.84
N LEU A 486 -11.85 11.81 -38.19
CA LEU A 486 -11.64 11.70 -36.73
C LEU A 486 -10.22 12.04 -36.30
N VAL A 487 -9.20 11.74 -37.12
CA VAL A 487 -7.81 12.17 -36.82
C VAL A 487 -7.68 13.68 -36.92
N LYS A 488 -8.32 14.32 -37.92
CA LYS A 488 -8.35 15.78 -38.02
C LYS A 488 -9.05 16.41 -36.81
N GLU A 489 -10.17 15.83 -36.35
CA GLU A 489 -10.86 16.25 -35.12
C GLU A 489 -9.96 16.10 -33.90
N MET A 490 -9.27 14.96 -33.74
CA MET A 490 -8.33 14.67 -32.66
C MET A 490 -7.23 15.76 -32.56
N VAL A 491 -6.62 16.08 -33.70
CA VAL A 491 -5.58 17.13 -33.77
C VAL A 491 -6.17 18.52 -33.50
N GLY A 492 -7.37 18.81 -34.03
CA GLY A 492 -8.08 20.06 -33.75
C GLY A 492 -8.40 20.29 -32.28
N ASN A 493 -8.62 19.21 -31.53
CA ASN A 493 -8.83 19.22 -30.08
C ASN A 493 -7.52 19.23 -29.27
N GLY A 494 -6.35 19.38 -29.93
CA GLY A 494 -5.05 19.46 -29.28
C GLY A 494 -4.51 18.12 -28.78
N ILE A 495 -5.07 17.00 -29.27
CA ILE A 495 -4.62 15.66 -28.92
C ILE A 495 -3.67 15.15 -30.01
N THR A 496 -2.44 14.83 -29.64
CA THR A 496 -1.42 14.36 -30.60
C THR A 496 -1.64 12.87 -30.93
N PRO A 497 -1.81 12.48 -32.21
CA PRO A 497 -1.86 11.09 -32.63
C PRO A 497 -0.56 10.36 -32.25
N ASP A 498 -0.66 9.10 -31.87
CA ASP A 498 0.46 8.21 -31.57
C ASP A 498 0.69 7.19 -32.70
N ASP A 499 1.72 6.35 -32.54
CA ASP A 499 2.06 5.30 -33.53
C ASP A 499 0.87 4.36 -33.80
N SER A 500 0.07 4.05 -32.78
CA SER A 500 -1.12 3.20 -32.91
C SER A 500 -2.19 3.84 -33.77
N THR A 501 -2.38 5.16 -33.68
CA THR A 501 -3.30 5.93 -34.55
C THR A 501 -2.91 5.78 -36.02
N TYR A 502 -1.64 6.01 -36.34
CA TYR A 502 -1.15 5.95 -37.74
C TYR A 502 -1.14 4.53 -38.29
N ILE A 503 -0.76 3.52 -37.49
CA ILE A 503 -0.81 2.11 -37.89
C ILE A 503 -2.25 1.72 -38.27
N SER A 504 -3.23 2.07 -37.43
CA SER A 504 -4.65 1.77 -37.69
C SER A 504 -5.15 2.44 -38.97
N LEU A 505 -4.73 3.69 -39.24
CA LEU A 505 -5.09 4.39 -40.48
C LEU A 505 -4.50 3.73 -41.72
N ILE A 506 -3.21 3.38 -41.68
CA ILE A 506 -2.54 2.70 -42.80
C ILE A 506 -3.22 1.38 -43.09
N GLU A 507 -3.55 0.61 -42.06
CA GLU A 507 -4.29 -0.65 -42.19
C GLU A 507 -5.70 -0.48 -42.77
N GLY A 508 -6.36 0.65 -42.49
CA GLY A 508 -7.71 0.93 -43.01
C GLY A 508 -7.78 1.53 -44.40
N LEU A 509 -6.69 2.20 -44.83
CA LEU A 509 -6.62 2.86 -46.14
C LEU A 509 -6.00 1.95 -47.23
N THR A 510 -5.25 0.91 -46.86
CA THR A 510 -4.69 -0.04 -47.82
C THR A 510 -5.78 -1.01 -48.31
N THR A 511 -5.98 -1.08 -49.62
CA THR A 511 -6.85 -2.08 -50.25
C THR A 511 -6.26 -3.49 -50.06
N GLU A 512 -7.10 -4.52 -50.17
CA GLU A 512 -6.69 -5.92 -50.05
C GLU A 512 -5.56 -6.29 -51.04
N ASP A 513 -5.61 -5.71 -52.26
CA ASP A 513 -4.59 -5.90 -53.30
C ASP A 513 -3.26 -5.24 -52.93
N GLU A 514 -3.26 -4.10 -52.29
CA GLU A 514 -2.06 -3.42 -51.80
C GLU A 514 -1.42 -4.13 -50.58
N ARG A 515 -2.26 -4.73 -49.70
CA ARG A 515 -1.79 -5.59 -48.61
C ARG A 515 -1.03 -6.81 -49.11
N LEU A 516 -1.59 -7.51 -50.10
CA LEU A 516 -0.94 -8.66 -50.73
C LEU A 516 0.37 -8.27 -51.44
N ALA A 517 0.43 -7.10 -52.04
CA ALA A 517 1.63 -6.58 -52.67
C ALA A 517 2.76 -6.27 -51.65
N VAL A 518 2.41 -5.68 -50.49
CA VAL A 518 3.36 -5.39 -49.42
C VAL A 518 3.84 -6.67 -48.71
N GLU A 519 2.96 -7.63 -48.46
CA GLU A 519 3.33 -8.94 -47.90
C GLU A 519 4.20 -9.76 -48.86
N GLY A 520 3.96 -9.64 -50.19
CA GLY A 520 4.80 -10.24 -51.21
C GLY A 520 6.19 -9.64 -51.28
N ALA A 521 6.32 -8.31 -51.09
CA ALA A 521 7.59 -7.60 -51.08
C ALA A 521 8.43 -7.83 -49.81
N VAL A 522 7.81 -8.12 -48.68
CA VAL A 522 8.51 -8.45 -47.40
C VAL A 522 8.98 -9.91 -47.37
N LYS A 523 8.40 -10.80 -48.21
CA LYS A 523 8.80 -12.21 -48.33
C LYS A 523 9.82 -12.47 -49.45
N ALA A 524 10.12 -11.48 -50.29
CA ALA A 524 11.17 -11.51 -51.31
C ALA A 524 12.43 -10.80 -50.80
#